data_18f9d21c82a6c8ed7a66dc420ef44dfc
#
_entry.id   18f9d21c82a6c8ed7a66dc420ef44dfc
#
_cell.length_a   1.000
_cell.length_b   1.000
_cell.length_c   1.000
_cell.angle_alpha   90.00
_cell.angle_beta   90.00
_cell.angle_gamma   90.00
#
_symmetry.space_group_name_H-M   'P 1'
#
loop_
_entity.id
_entity.type
_entity.pdbx_description
1 polymer ?
#
loop_
_entity_poly.entity_id
_entity_poly.type
_entity_poly.pdbx_seq_one_letter_code
_entity_poly.pdbx_strand_id
1 'polypeptide(L)'
;LDVYNGSCQISSGLNSFKLSDVGRTVAVSVDGAESLFGQWNNNQVSAIAIAQGTVTLTTEGGAWGGLLELQESKNFGGSWSTIGSIRSINGSSNGSIDREITGVDSLVRVKLSDFAAPSPATFDLEKCVWKLTIGSDVKHYSKIVSFIDAKNVEVNTLSPLLGNTSSFKWQMGDFSETTGYPKTLTIHDERMVFGGTQTKPNTVWASRVNDWGNYSKGFIETSPYTFTIASDSFDTIRSLKSSRQLNVLTDNAENTMGSRDDSAITSITNISVSSHTNYGSNLTQAVQMADMIWFVMGQGERVRASRYDFASDGQQSIEMSLFASHITESGIKEMSFRRHPFNSLFCLLNNGTGATLTYEGMQEVRAWATVKTEGNIISAASNYSDAGDIIAGVVERNGSYFLEQFGSVDDGTVFLDNQTTWTDANFDIGQPIEQDDDGNLVVILDDTELVRDVDYTIAGGVLTIPSQLTGDVCIGRRIECRVNPTDISEVAPSGMVKRLTELGLYLLDSGTCNVAINGKPSPFTDSLKWVAGQRESGLFKLTTGGDYEQGLDVNITIDSHRHFTLTGLGYRLGISQG
;
A
#
# COMPACT_ATOMS: atom_id res chain seq x y z
N LEU A 1 43.72 10.66 -8.88
CA LEU A 1 42.91 9.85 -7.94
C LEU A 1 42.24 8.73 -8.73
N ASP A 2 42.54 7.48 -8.39
CA ASP A 2 41.89 6.34 -9.03
C ASP A 2 40.48 6.22 -8.48
N VAL A 3 39.50 6.15 -9.37
CA VAL A 3 38.10 5.91 -9.02
C VAL A 3 37.87 4.41 -9.03
N TYR A 4 37.60 3.82 -7.88
CA TYR A 4 37.27 2.40 -7.78
C TYR A 4 35.77 2.21 -7.92
N ASN A 5 35.40 1.38 -8.86
CA ASN A 5 34.02 1.00 -9.12
C ASN A 5 33.97 -0.55 -9.26
N GLY A 6 33.14 -1.20 -8.48
CA GLY A 6 33.02 -2.65 -8.48
C GLY A 6 33.48 -3.31 -7.17
N SER A 7 34.04 -4.52 -7.27
CA SER A 7 34.46 -5.29 -6.10
C SER A 7 35.77 -4.79 -5.51
N CYS A 8 35.78 -4.54 -4.21
CA CYS A 8 36.99 -4.18 -3.46
C CYS A 8 36.92 -4.76 -2.03
N GLN A 9 38.04 -4.66 -1.30
CA GLN A 9 38.10 -5.11 0.09
C GLN A 9 38.09 -3.91 1.03
N ILE A 10 37.25 -3.98 2.08
CA ILE A 10 37.31 -3.09 3.22
C ILE A 10 37.94 -3.83 4.40
N SER A 11 38.94 -3.18 5.00
CA SER A 11 39.66 -3.70 6.16
C SER A 11 39.46 -2.79 7.37
N SER A 12 39.14 -3.37 8.53
CA SER A 12 38.99 -2.66 9.81
C SER A 12 40.19 -2.93 10.72
N GLY A 13 40.63 -1.93 11.46
CA GLY A 13 41.65 -2.10 12.49
C GLY A 13 41.19 -2.95 13.68
N LEU A 14 39.90 -3.12 13.87
CA LEU A 14 39.27 -3.90 14.94
C LEU A 14 38.50 -5.09 14.37
N ASN A 15 38.13 -6.05 15.22
CA ASN A 15 37.24 -7.16 14.85
C ASN A 15 35.79 -6.66 14.73
N SER A 16 35.47 -6.05 13.60
CA SER A 16 34.23 -5.30 13.40
C SER A 16 33.18 -6.03 12.59
N PHE A 17 33.58 -7.03 11.80
CA PHE A 17 32.70 -7.74 10.87
C PHE A 17 32.34 -9.14 11.37
N LYS A 18 31.16 -9.59 10.98
CA LYS A 18 30.63 -10.94 11.22
C LYS A 18 30.13 -11.53 9.91
N LEU A 19 30.09 -12.85 9.82
CA LEU A 19 29.50 -13.54 8.66
C LEU A 19 28.08 -13.07 8.35
N SER A 20 27.34 -12.74 9.38
CA SER A 20 25.98 -12.21 9.32
C SER A 20 25.85 -10.78 8.74
N ASP A 21 26.96 -10.10 8.50
CA ASP A 21 26.95 -8.76 7.91
C ASP A 21 26.95 -8.80 6.37
N VAL A 22 27.08 -9.98 5.77
CA VAL A 22 26.93 -10.16 4.32
C VAL A 22 25.53 -9.66 3.90
N GLY A 23 25.49 -8.84 2.85
CA GLY A 23 24.28 -8.19 2.38
C GLY A 23 24.03 -6.79 2.97
N ARG A 24 24.70 -6.41 4.05
CA ARG A 24 24.60 -5.05 4.64
C ARG A 24 25.33 -4.02 3.81
N THR A 25 24.85 -2.79 3.91
CA THR A 25 25.56 -1.62 3.36
C THR A 25 26.56 -1.12 4.40
N VAL A 26 27.75 -0.78 3.95
CA VAL A 26 28.76 -0.04 4.75
C VAL A 26 28.88 1.34 4.17
N ALA A 27 28.77 2.35 5.02
CA ALA A 27 29.08 3.73 4.68
C ALA A 27 30.41 4.11 5.32
N VAL A 28 31.33 4.61 4.52
CA VAL A 28 32.61 5.16 4.97
C VAL A 28 32.60 6.64 4.65
N SER A 29 32.81 7.50 5.65
CA SER A 29 32.91 8.94 5.45
C SER A 29 34.38 9.33 5.39
N VAL A 30 34.75 10.04 4.36
CA VAL A 30 36.09 10.64 4.25
C VAL A 30 35.99 12.08 4.73
N ASP A 31 36.82 12.41 5.73
CA ASP A 31 36.90 13.80 6.24
C ASP A 31 37.42 14.71 5.12
N GLY A 32 36.73 15.78 4.86
CA GLY A 32 37.44 16.78 4.16
C GLY A 32 36.69 17.81 3.38
N ALA A 33 37.24 19.00 3.47
CA ALA A 33 37.23 19.90 2.35
C ALA A 33 38.30 19.42 1.36
N GLU A 34 37.96 18.56 0.43
CA GLU A 34 38.83 18.35 -0.71
C GLU A 34 38.83 19.64 -1.53
N SER A 35 40.00 20.21 -1.70
CA SER A 35 40.15 21.38 -2.57
C SER A 35 40.96 20.98 -3.77
N LEU A 36 40.32 21.01 -4.93
CA LEU A 36 41.03 20.98 -6.20
C LEU A 36 41.41 22.41 -6.59
N PHE A 37 42.56 22.58 -7.13
CA PHE A 37 42.99 23.88 -7.65
C PHE A 37 43.74 23.71 -8.96
N GLY A 38 43.71 24.71 -9.77
CA GLY A 38 44.43 24.71 -11.04
C GLY A 38 44.78 26.09 -11.51
N GLN A 39 45.85 26.16 -12.33
CA GLN A 39 46.28 27.33 -13.06
C GLN A 39 46.39 26.93 -14.52
N TRP A 40 45.45 27.37 -15.33
CA TRP A 40 45.36 26.95 -16.72
C TRP A 40 45.53 28.13 -17.70
N ASN A 41 46.31 27.90 -18.73
CA ASN A 41 46.55 28.83 -19.84
C ASN A 41 46.06 28.29 -21.18
N ASN A 42 45.27 27.24 -21.15
CA ASN A 42 44.63 26.61 -22.31
C ASN A 42 43.38 25.86 -21.86
N ASN A 43 42.61 25.35 -22.79
CA ASN A 43 41.43 24.55 -22.49
C ASN A 43 41.84 23.24 -21.81
N GLN A 44 41.32 23.01 -20.62
CA GLN A 44 41.61 21.81 -19.78
C GLN A 44 40.42 21.37 -18.98
N VAL A 45 40.54 20.13 -18.46
CA VAL A 45 39.58 19.53 -17.52
C VAL A 45 40.34 19.08 -16.29
N SER A 46 39.80 19.34 -15.10
CA SER A 46 40.41 18.94 -13.82
C SER A 46 40.37 17.43 -13.61
N ALA A 47 41.05 16.97 -12.58
CA ALA A 47 40.74 15.71 -11.92
C ALA A 47 39.28 15.69 -11.47
N ILE A 48 38.75 14.47 -11.29
CA ILE A 48 37.40 14.24 -10.80
C ILE A 48 37.44 14.18 -9.28
N ALA A 49 36.47 14.80 -8.63
CA ALA A 49 36.23 14.67 -7.19
C ALA A 49 34.84 14.16 -6.91
N ILE A 50 34.66 13.45 -5.81
CA ILE A 50 33.32 13.11 -5.32
C ILE A 50 32.80 14.27 -4.51
N ALA A 51 31.56 14.67 -4.75
CA ALA A 51 30.95 15.79 -4.08
C ALA A 51 29.62 15.42 -3.47
N GLN A 52 29.42 15.85 -2.23
CA GLN A 52 28.14 15.86 -1.54
C GLN A 52 28.04 17.12 -0.69
N GLY A 53 26.89 17.76 -0.64
CA GLY A 53 26.71 19.04 0.06
C GLY A 53 27.17 20.22 -0.77
N THR A 54 27.62 21.31 -0.11
CA THR A 54 27.96 22.56 -0.80
C THR A 54 29.32 22.44 -1.50
N VAL A 55 29.34 22.77 -2.78
CA VAL A 55 30.55 22.86 -3.59
C VAL A 55 30.72 24.30 -4.05
N THR A 56 31.87 24.85 -3.76
CA THR A 56 32.23 26.24 -4.11
C THR A 56 33.34 26.25 -5.13
N LEU A 57 33.09 26.79 -6.32
CA LEU A 57 34.10 27.07 -7.33
C LEU A 57 34.43 28.55 -7.31
N THR A 58 35.69 28.88 -7.05
CA THR A 58 36.17 30.26 -7.04
C THR A 58 37.26 30.48 -8.09
N THR A 59 37.34 31.69 -8.60
CA THR A 59 38.50 32.15 -9.40
C THR A 59 39.20 33.26 -8.60
N GLU A 60 40.51 33.11 -8.45
CA GLU A 60 41.32 34.02 -7.66
C GLU A 60 42.45 34.61 -8.52
N GLY A 61 42.28 35.84 -8.97
CA GLY A 61 43.32 36.55 -9.73
C GLY A 61 43.55 35.99 -11.13
N GLY A 62 44.53 36.58 -11.80
CA GLY A 62 44.87 36.21 -13.17
C GLY A 62 44.06 36.97 -14.24
N ALA A 63 44.68 37.23 -15.37
CA ALA A 63 44.01 37.79 -16.53
C ALA A 63 43.70 36.65 -17.53
N TRP A 64 42.45 36.38 -17.75
CA TRP A 64 42.01 35.31 -18.64
C TRP A 64 40.71 35.67 -19.34
N GLY A 65 40.45 35.03 -20.48
CA GLY A 65 39.18 35.01 -21.15
C GLY A 65 38.72 33.58 -21.31
N GLY A 66 37.41 33.33 -21.30
CA GLY A 66 36.88 32.00 -21.51
C GLY A 66 35.71 31.67 -20.61
N LEU A 67 35.36 30.39 -20.58
CA LEU A 67 34.26 29.84 -19.78
C LEU A 67 34.79 28.73 -18.88
N LEU A 68 34.75 28.98 -17.55
CA LEU A 68 35.05 27.98 -16.55
C LEU A 68 33.73 27.36 -16.07
N GLU A 69 33.58 26.05 -16.24
CA GLU A 69 32.39 25.30 -15.95
C GLU A 69 32.60 24.36 -14.76
N LEU A 70 31.70 24.38 -13.80
CA LEU A 70 31.54 23.31 -12.83
C LEU A 70 30.57 22.27 -13.42
N GLN A 71 31.06 21.07 -13.59
CA GLN A 71 30.29 19.96 -14.19
C GLN A 71 30.05 18.87 -13.17
N GLU A 72 28.83 18.29 -13.19
CA GLU A 72 28.39 17.16 -12.37
C GLU A 72 28.11 15.95 -13.26
N SER A 73 28.45 14.76 -12.76
CA SER A 73 28.03 13.48 -13.32
C SER A 73 27.36 12.64 -12.26
N LYS A 74 26.15 12.15 -12.55
CA LYS A 74 25.35 11.24 -11.71
C LYS A 74 25.44 9.78 -12.14
N ASN A 75 26.25 9.46 -13.15
CA ASN A 75 26.41 8.15 -13.73
C ASN A 75 27.88 7.73 -13.83
N PHE A 76 28.62 7.94 -12.76
CA PHE A 76 30.04 7.53 -12.62
C PHE A 76 30.97 8.08 -13.73
N GLY A 77 30.71 9.27 -14.20
CA GLY A 77 31.53 9.90 -15.25
C GLY A 77 31.12 9.57 -16.68
N GLY A 78 30.07 8.79 -16.88
CA GLY A 78 29.56 8.43 -18.20
C GLY A 78 29.01 9.60 -19.00
N SER A 79 28.40 10.57 -18.31
CA SER A 79 27.95 11.84 -18.89
C SER A 79 28.14 12.98 -17.90
N TRP A 80 28.32 14.20 -18.39
CA TRP A 80 28.60 15.39 -17.59
C TRP A 80 27.63 16.49 -17.95
N SER A 81 27.02 17.12 -16.94
CA SER A 81 26.16 18.28 -17.07
C SER A 81 26.79 19.48 -16.38
N THR A 82 26.76 20.66 -17.01
CA THR A 82 27.21 21.90 -16.40
C THR A 82 26.19 22.38 -15.40
N ILE A 83 26.60 22.50 -14.13
CA ILE A 83 25.75 22.98 -13.02
C ILE A 83 26.05 24.43 -12.62
N GLY A 84 27.13 24.98 -13.09
CA GLY A 84 27.48 26.37 -12.91
C GLY A 84 28.62 26.79 -13.82
N SER A 85 28.75 28.10 -14.11
CA SER A 85 29.85 28.62 -14.94
C SER A 85 30.25 30.04 -14.55
N ILE A 86 31.55 30.33 -14.68
CA ILE A 86 32.14 31.66 -14.56
C ILE A 86 32.69 32.04 -15.91
N ARG A 87 32.21 33.15 -16.47
CA ARG A 87 32.69 33.65 -17.75
C ARG A 87 33.58 34.87 -17.47
N SER A 88 34.75 34.90 -18.08
CA SER A 88 35.64 36.06 -18.11
C SER A 88 35.78 36.59 -19.52
N ILE A 89 35.69 37.89 -19.66
CA ILE A 89 35.86 38.63 -20.92
C ILE A 89 36.97 39.67 -20.68
N ASN A 90 38.17 39.39 -21.17
CA ASN A 90 39.32 40.33 -21.16
C ASN A 90 39.64 41.03 -19.82
N GLY A 91 39.90 40.28 -18.77
CA GLY A 91 40.33 40.88 -17.50
C GLY A 91 40.38 39.90 -16.33
N SER A 92 40.81 40.35 -15.16
CA SER A 92 40.70 39.58 -13.93
C SER A 92 39.24 39.50 -13.50
N SER A 93 38.67 38.31 -13.52
CA SER A 93 37.36 38.08 -12.91
C SER A 93 37.53 37.22 -11.66
N ASN A 94 37.28 37.82 -10.51
CA ASN A 94 37.03 37.07 -9.28
C ASN A 94 35.57 36.67 -9.31
N GLY A 95 35.29 35.37 -9.45
CA GLY A 95 33.94 34.80 -9.45
C GLY A 95 33.84 33.73 -8.41
N SER A 96 32.65 33.55 -7.88
CA SER A 96 32.31 32.44 -7.00
C SER A 96 31.00 31.84 -7.43
N ILE A 97 30.92 30.51 -7.41
CA ILE A 97 29.70 29.76 -7.63
C ILE A 97 29.56 28.76 -6.50
N ASP A 98 28.45 28.83 -5.79
CA ASP A 98 28.05 27.85 -4.81
C ASP A 98 26.96 26.98 -5.40
N ARG A 99 27.11 25.67 -5.29
CA ARG A 99 26.11 24.68 -5.70
C ARG A 99 25.98 23.62 -4.63
N GLU A 100 24.76 23.25 -4.36
CA GLU A 100 24.47 22.12 -3.48
C GLU A 100 24.31 20.83 -4.30
N ILE A 101 25.17 19.86 -4.00
CA ILE A 101 25.15 18.53 -4.60
C ILE A 101 24.34 17.62 -3.69
N THR A 102 23.16 17.23 -4.15
CA THR A 102 22.20 16.46 -3.36
C THR A 102 22.33 14.96 -3.53
N GLY A 103 22.98 14.51 -4.62
CA GLY A 103 23.21 13.09 -4.91
C GLY A 103 24.35 12.51 -4.08
N VAL A 104 24.20 11.26 -3.63
CA VAL A 104 25.26 10.55 -2.88
C VAL A 104 26.39 10.05 -3.79
N ASP A 105 26.18 10.04 -5.11
CA ASP A 105 27.07 9.44 -6.12
C ASP A 105 27.55 10.46 -7.13
N SER A 106 27.45 11.74 -6.81
CA SER A 106 27.81 12.80 -7.75
C SER A 106 29.32 12.96 -7.84
N LEU A 107 29.82 12.87 -9.07
CA LEU A 107 31.18 13.27 -9.40
C LEU A 107 31.16 14.70 -9.90
N VAL A 108 32.15 15.51 -9.50
CA VAL A 108 32.33 16.86 -9.98
C VAL A 108 33.70 17.04 -10.62
N ARG A 109 33.76 17.91 -11.62
CA ARG A 109 35.00 18.37 -12.24
C ARG A 109 34.87 19.82 -12.68
N VAL A 110 36.00 20.43 -12.89
CA VAL A 110 36.08 21.77 -13.48
C VAL A 110 36.58 21.65 -14.91
N LYS A 111 35.97 22.39 -15.84
CA LYS A 111 36.34 22.43 -17.25
C LYS A 111 36.53 23.89 -17.69
N LEU A 112 37.64 24.19 -18.30
CA LEU A 112 37.88 25.47 -18.96
C LEU A 112 37.71 25.29 -20.47
N SER A 113 36.89 26.10 -21.08
CA SER A 113 36.65 26.16 -22.53
C SER A 113 36.75 27.61 -23.03
N ASP A 114 36.96 27.75 -24.34
CA ASP A 114 37.08 29.04 -25.03
C ASP A 114 38.16 29.97 -24.42
N PHE A 115 39.24 29.35 -23.91
CA PHE A 115 40.33 30.15 -23.34
C PHE A 115 40.91 31.09 -24.39
N ALA A 116 40.96 32.38 -24.03
CA ALA A 116 41.60 33.40 -24.83
C ALA A 116 42.56 34.23 -23.93
N ALA A 117 43.76 34.42 -24.38
CA ALA A 117 44.70 35.31 -23.73
C ALA A 117 44.24 36.78 -23.90
N PRO A 118 44.33 37.59 -22.89
CA PRO A 118 43.97 39.01 -23.00
C PRO A 118 44.89 39.77 -23.96
N SER A 119 44.33 40.70 -24.72
CA SER A 119 45.10 41.52 -25.65
C SER A 119 45.05 43.00 -25.21
N PRO A 120 46.19 43.69 -25.09
CA PRO A 120 47.55 43.25 -25.33
C PRO A 120 48.11 42.38 -24.19
N ALA A 121 48.98 41.43 -24.58
CA ALA A 121 49.67 40.55 -23.65
C ALA A 121 50.56 41.38 -22.72
N THR A 122 50.19 41.49 -21.47
CA THR A 122 50.97 42.17 -20.43
C THR A 122 51.25 41.18 -19.30
N PHE A 123 52.45 40.62 -19.36
CA PHE A 123 53.10 39.86 -18.29
C PHE A 123 52.51 38.47 -17.91
N ASP A 124 53.34 37.65 -17.30
CA ASP A 124 53.25 36.26 -16.80
C ASP A 124 51.96 35.83 -16.07
N LEU A 125 50.85 36.56 -16.19
CA LEU A 125 49.58 36.36 -15.48
C LEU A 125 48.43 35.87 -16.38
N GLU A 126 48.72 35.41 -17.58
CA GLU A 126 47.71 34.88 -18.52
C GLU A 126 47.27 33.48 -18.11
N LYS A 127 46.64 33.38 -16.96
CA LYS A 127 46.19 32.08 -16.43
C LYS A 127 44.82 32.22 -15.75
N CYS A 128 43.96 31.25 -15.97
CA CYS A 128 42.80 31.05 -15.14
C CYS A 128 43.23 30.31 -13.85
N VAL A 129 43.22 31.02 -12.73
CA VAL A 129 43.46 30.45 -11.40
C VAL A 129 42.13 30.14 -10.76
N TRP A 130 41.91 28.89 -10.43
CA TRP A 130 40.64 28.44 -9.86
C TRP A 130 40.87 27.51 -8.68
N LYS A 131 39.88 27.49 -7.77
CA LYS A 131 39.82 26.59 -6.63
C LYS A 131 38.42 26.04 -6.51
N LEU A 132 38.30 24.72 -6.41
CA LEU A 132 37.06 23.99 -6.10
C LEU A 132 37.15 23.50 -4.65
N THR A 133 36.28 23.99 -3.78
CA THR A 133 36.18 23.56 -2.39
C THR A 133 34.91 22.71 -2.23
N ILE A 134 35.06 21.53 -1.68
CA ILE A 134 33.94 20.61 -1.37
C ILE A 134 33.77 20.63 0.15
N GLY A 135 32.66 21.19 0.62
CA GLY A 135 32.49 21.64 2.01
C GLY A 135 31.93 20.61 3.00
N SER A 136 31.84 19.31 2.68
CA SER A 136 31.29 18.34 3.63
C SER A 136 31.97 16.98 3.55
N ASP A 137 31.81 16.20 4.64
CA ASP A 137 32.20 14.78 4.66
C ASP A 137 31.52 14.02 3.53
N VAL A 138 32.31 13.46 2.63
CA VAL A 138 31.80 12.62 1.54
C VAL A 138 31.60 11.22 2.06
N LYS A 139 30.41 10.68 1.88
CA LYS A 139 30.08 9.32 2.26
C LYS A 139 30.14 8.40 1.03
N HIS A 140 30.90 7.34 1.18
CA HIS A 140 30.99 6.26 0.20
C HIS A 140 30.18 5.08 0.68
N TYR A 141 29.33 4.54 -0.17
CA TYR A 141 28.47 3.39 0.14
C TYR A 141 28.94 2.16 -0.61
N SER A 142 29.00 1.06 0.12
CA SER A 142 29.37 -0.25 -0.44
C SER A 142 28.51 -1.34 0.18
N LYS A 143 28.19 -2.39 -0.57
CA LYS A 143 27.46 -3.56 -0.07
C LYS A 143 28.43 -4.69 0.20
N ILE A 144 28.37 -5.28 1.39
CA ILE A 144 29.19 -6.45 1.74
C ILE A 144 28.67 -7.65 0.92
N VAL A 145 29.55 -8.24 0.11
CA VAL A 145 29.23 -9.39 -0.73
C VAL A 145 29.79 -10.69 -0.17
N SER A 146 30.93 -10.64 0.53
CA SER A 146 31.47 -11.80 1.22
C SER A 146 32.19 -11.41 2.51
N PHE A 147 32.20 -12.35 3.45
CA PHE A 147 32.93 -12.24 4.72
C PHE A 147 34.24 -13.01 4.59
N ILE A 148 35.36 -12.34 4.80
CA ILE A 148 36.69 -12.96 4.77
C ILE A 148 37.09 -13.36 6.20
N ASP A 149 37.12 -12.40 7.10
CA ASP A 149 37.37 -12.59 8.54
C ASP A 149 36.80 -11.41 9.35
N ALA A 150 36.99 -11.42 10.66
CA ALA A 150 36.46 -10.40 11.57
C ALA A 150 36.96 -8.97 11.26
N LYS A 151 38.04 -8.82 10.49
CA LYS A 151 38.60 -7.52 10.10
C LYS A 151 38.38 -7.18 8.64
N ASN A 152 38.09 -8.16 7.79
CA ASN A 152 38.11 -8.01 6.36
C ASN A 152 36.81 -8.52 5.73
N VAL A 153 36.24 -7.72 4.86
CA VAL A 153 35.08 -8.06 4.03
C VAL A 153 35.32 -7.65 2.58
N GLU A 154 34.78 -8.43 1.67
CA GLU A 154 34.69 -8.03 0.28
C GLU A 154 33.38 -7.26 0.08
N VAL A 155 33.47 -6.14 -0.62
CA VAL A 155 32.32 -5.26 -0.87
C VAL A 155 32.20 -4.96 -2.36
N ASN A 156 30.98 -4.72 -2.79
CA ASN A 156 30.71 -4.11 -4.09
C ASN A 156 30.34 -2.64 -3.86
N THR A 157 31.04 -1.71 -4.52
CA THR A 157 30.82 -0.29 -4.35
C THR A 157 29.48 0.13 -4.96
N LEU A 158 28.69 0.84 -4.17
CA LEU A 158 27.43 1.48 -4.59
C LEU A 158 27.66 2.94 -4.99
N SER A 159 28.70 3.54 -4.43
CA SER A 159 29.20 4.87 -4.81
C SER A 159 30.70 4.79 -5.12
N PRO A 160 31.23 5.66 -6.01
CA PRO A 160 32.63 5.62 -6.37
C PRO A 160 33.53 5.86 -5.13
N LEU A 161 34.58 5.04 -4.98
CA LEU A 161 35.62 5.25 -3.98
C LEU A 161 36.79 5.97 -4.62
N LEU A 162 37.24 7.07 -4.01
CA LEU A 162 38.43 7.80 -4.43
C LEU A 162 39.63 7.40 -3.57
N GLY A 163 40.54 6.62 -4.15
CA GLY A 163 41.79 6.28 -3.51
C GLY A 163 41.66 5.23 -2.38
N ASN A 164 42.81 4.92 -1.78
CA ASN A 164 42.95 3.99 -0.66
C ASN A 164 43.22 4.76 0.63
N THR A 165 42.19 5.46 1.13
CA THR A 165 42.29 6.27 2.35
C THR A 165 41.64 5.57 3.54
N SER A 166 42.27 5.66 4.71
CA SER A 166 41.67 5.17 5.94
C SER A 166 40.73 6.22 6.52
N SER A 167 39.61 5.79 7.07
CA SER A 167 38.67 6.66 7.78
C SER A 167 38.30 6.08 9.13
N PHE A 168 38.15 6.95 10.12
CA PHE A 168 37.61 6.59 11.44
C PHE A 168 36.09 6.72 11.50
N LYS A 169 35.47 7.35 10.48
CA LYS A 169 34.03 7.57 10.39
C LYS A 169 33.40 6.55 9.43
N TRP A 170 32.88 5.48 9.99
CA TRP A 170 32.16 4.48 9.22
C TRP A 170 30.96 3.95 9.99
N GLN A 171 29.97 3.45 9.31
CA GLN A 171 28.78 2.86 9.91
C GLN A 171 28.20 1.77 9.03
N MET A 172 27.52 0.80 9.65
CA MET A 172 26.76 -0.19 8.93
C MET A 172 25.29 0.22 8.78
N GLY A 173 24.68 -0.15 7.69
CA GLY A 173 23.23 -0.01 7.49
C GLY A 173 22.45 -0.81 8.53
N ASP A 174 21.25 -0.36 8.86
CA ASP A 174 20.41 -0.95 9.90
C ASP A 174 19.72 -2.25 9.44
N PHE A 175 19.61 -2.51 8.14
CA PHE A 175 18.82 -3.63 7.59
C PHE A 175 19.72 -4.76 7.09
N SER A 176 19.43 -5.98 7.53
CA SER A 176 20.11 -7.21 7.10
C SER A 176 19.30 -8.42 7.53
N GLU A 177 19.71 -9.61 7.09
CA GLU A 177 19.13 -10.87 7.57
C GLU A 177 19.24 -11.07 9.09
N THR A 178 20.29 -10.52 9.72
CA THR A 178 20.50 -10.63 11.18
C THR A 178 19.88 -9.51 11.99
N THR A 179 19.82 -8.30 11.44
CA THR A 179 19.17 -7.16 12.13
C THR A 179 17.68 -7.07 11.82
N GLY A 180 17.25 -7.82 10.81
CA GLY A 180 15.89 -7.82 10.28
C GLY A 180 15.66 -6.69 9.29
N TYR A 181 14.56 -6.84 8.55
CA TYR A 181 14.04 -5.83 7.63
C TYR A 181 12.82 -5.15 8.24
N PRO A 182 12.45 -3.94 7.79
CA PRO A 182 11.25 -3.26 8.25
C PRO A 182 9.98 -4.10 8.04
N LYS A 183 9.09 -4.09 9.02
CA LYS A 183 7.83 -4.85 8.98
C LYS A 183 6.72 -4.11 8.26
N THR A 184 6.81 -2.80 8.21
CA THR A 184 5.78 -1.92 7.64
C THR A 184 6.41 -0.70 6.98
N LEU A 185 5.71 -0.16 6.01
CA LEU A 185 6.11 1.07 5.32
C LEU A 185 4.88 1.93 5.00
N THR A 186 5.11 3.23 4.90
CA THR A 186 4.12 4.19 4.40
C THR A 186 4.82 5.40 3.79
N ILE A 187 4.09 6.20 3.01
CA ILE A 187 4.57 7.53 2.59
C ILE A 187 3.91 8.56 3.51
N HIS A 188 4.71 9.43 4.10
CA HIS A 188 4.26 10.51 4.97
C HIS A 188 5.16 11.74 4.77
N ASP A 189 4.56 12.92 4.58
CA ASP A 189 5.27 14.19 4.32
C ASP A 189 6.34 14.05 3.22
N GLU A 190 5.96 13.47 2.07
CA GLU A 190 6.83 13.24 0.91
C GLU A 190 8.07 12.38 1.22
N ARG A 191 8.06 11.63 2.32
CA ARG A 191 9.12 10.71 2.75
C ARG A 191 8.61 9.27 2.71
N MET A 192 9.47 8.35 2.33
CA MET A 192 9.24 6.93 2.57
C MET A 192 9.62 6.60 4.01
N VAL A 193 8.68 6.10 4.78
CA VAL A 193 8.84 5.81 6.20
C VAL A 193 8.76 4.32 6.44
N PHE A 194 9.79 3.76 7.06
CA PHE A 194 9.85 2.37 7.49
C PHE A 194 9.67 2.26 9.01
N GLY A 195 9.10 1.16 9.47
CA GLY A 195 8.88 0.90 10.89
C GLY A 195 9.25 -0.52 11.32
N GLY A 196 9.91 -0.60 12.46
CA GLY A 196 10.18 -1.81 13.21
C GLY A 196 10.99 -2.89 12.49
N THR A 197 12.15 -3.23 13.01
CA THR A 197 12.91 -4.41 12.60
C THR A 197 12.98 -5.42 13.76
N GLN A 198 13.59 -6.57 13.53
CA GLN A 198 13.78 -7.58 14.58
C GLN A 198 14.61 -7.05 15.74
N THR A 199 15.67 -6.30 15.47
CA THR A 199 16.59 -5.77 16.49
C THR A 199 16.26 -4.38 16.98
N LYS A 200 15.47 -3.61 16.21
CA LYS A 200 14.99 -2.26 16.54
C LYS A 200 13.46 -2.20 16.35
N PRO A 201 12.68 -2.88 17.22
CA PRO A 201 11.25 -3.09 17.00
C PRO A 201 10.41 -1.81 17.09
N ASN A 202 10.87 -0.80 17.82
CA ASN A 202 10.18 0.47 18.07
C ASN A 202 10.82 1.67 17.36
N THR A 203 11.56 1.42 16.27
CA THR A 203 12.28 2.47 15.53
C THR A 203 11.60 2.76 14.20
N VAL A 204 11.55 4.04 13.85
CA VAL A 204 11.05 4.58 12.58
C VAL A 204 12.22 5.19 11.83
N TRP A 205 12.32 4.90 10.52
CA TRP A 205 13.28 5.49 9.58
C TRP A 205 12.53 6.22 8.49
N ALA A 206 12.82 7.49 8.30
CA ALA A 206 12.23 8.29 7.24
C ALA A 206 13.29 8.73 6.24
N SER A 207 12.99 8.63 4.96
CA SER A 207 13.87 9.07 3.88
C SER A 207 14.01 10.59 3.83
N ARG A 208 14.89 11.07 2.97
CA ARG A 208 14.90 12.48 2.55
C ARG A 208 13.57 12.81 1.84
N VAL A 209 13.12 14.06 1.97
CA VAL A 209 11.95 14.59 1.26
C VAL A 209 12.15 14.44 -0.25
N ASN A 210 11.18 13.86 -0.94
CA ASN A 210 11.19 13.59 -2.39
C ASN A 210 12.37 12.74 -2.91
N ASP A 211 13.12 12.09 -2.01
CA ASP A 211 14.24 11.21 -2.35
C ASP A 211 14.14 9.92 -1.51
N TRP A 212 13.28 9.03 -1.93
CA TRP A 212 12.84 7.86 -1.16
C TRP A 212 13.91 6.79 -0.93
N GLY A 213 14.97 6.82 -1.74
CA GLY A 213 16.12 5.92 -1.58
C GLY A 213 17.18 6.43 -0.60
N ASN A 214 17.09 7.67 -0.15
CA ASN A 214 18.13 8.33 0.61
C ASN A 214 17.82 8.38 2.11
N TYR A 215 18.56 7.62 2.90
CA TYR A 215 18.49 7.56 4.37
C TYR A 215 19.78 8.11 5.02
N SER A 216 20.61 8.81 4.26
CA SER A 216 21.87 9.40 4.71
C SER A 216 21.62 10.58 5.62
N LYS A 217 22.05 10.50 6.88
CA LYS A 217 21.88 11.58 7.87
C LYS A 217 22.47 12.89 7.39
N GLY A 218 21.73 13.96 7.56
CA GLY A 218 22.10 15.33 7.21
C GLY A 218 21.66 16.32 8.28
N PHE A 219 21.90 17.61 8.03
CA PHE A 219 21.64 18.71 8.99
C PHE A 219 20.59 19.71 8.49
N ILE A 220 20.04 19.51 7.29
CA ILE A 220 19.01 20.37 6.73
C ILE A 220 17.61 19.79 7.01
N GLU A 221 16.60 20.63 6.97
CA GLU A 221 15.20 20.27 7.28
C GLU A 221 14.65 19.12 6.45
N THR A 222 15.11 18.99 5.20
CA THR A 222 14.71 17.90 4.31
C THR A 222 15.48 16.59 4.55
N SER A 223 16.46 16.57 5.47
CA SER A 223 17.30 15.39 5.73
C SER A 223 16.50 14.22 6.29
N PRO A 224 16.94 12.99 6.03
CA PRO A 224 16.40 11.78 6.64
C PRO A 224 16.50 11.80 8.16
N TYR A 225 15.56 11.16 8.82
CA TYR A 225 15.64 10.99 10.27
C TYR A 225 15.41 9.52 10.68
N THR A 226 15.97 9.16 11.82
CA THR A 226 15.73 7.90 12.50
C THR A 226 15.31 8.21 13.92
N PHE A 227 14.15 7.72 14.34
CA PHE A 227 13.60 7.99 15.66
C PHE A 227 13.19 6.69 16.34
N THR A 228 13.65 6.48 17.56
CA THR A 228 13.24 5.35 18.39
C THR A 228 12.22 5.85 19.41
N ILE A 229 11.03 5.28 19.38
CA ILE A 229 9.95 5.64 20.27
C ILE A 229 10.29 5.16 21.68
N ALA A 230 10.32 6.08 22.62
CA ALA A 230 10.41 5.74 24.04
C ALA A 230 9.02 5.37 24.55
N SER A 231 8.84 4.15 25.00
CA SER A 231 7.62 3.62 25.56
C SER A 231 7.90 3.01 26.91
N ASP A 232 6.90 3.02 27.79
CA ASP A 232 6.97 2.36 29.10
C ASP A 232 6.88 0.83 28.99
N SER A 233 6.57 0.30 27.80
CA SER A 233 6.47 -1.12 27.50
C SER A 233 7.40 -1.51 26.35
N PHE A 234 7.64 -2.81 26.19
CA PHE A 234 8.43 -3.35 25.09
C PHE A 234 7.55 -3.43 23.83
N ASP A 235 7.44 -2.33 23.12
CA ASP A 235 6.54 -2.18 21.99
C ASP A 235 7.22 -2.52 20.66
N THR A 236 6.49 -3.25 19.83
CA THR A 236 6.90 -3.55 18.45
C THR A 236 5.98 -2.83 17.48
N ILE A 237 6.53 -2.04 16.57
CA ILE A 237 5.76 -1.43 15.49
C ILE A 237 5.21 -2.53 14.58
N ARG A 238 3.89 -2.54 14.40
CA ARG A 238 3.13 -3.50 13.60
C ARG A 238 2.69 -2.90 12.28
N SER A 239 2.19 -1.67 12.30
CA SER A 239 1.71 -0.97 11.12
C SER A 239 2.00 0.52 11.20
N LEU A 240 2.29 1.13 10.07
CA LEU A 240 2.39 2.58 9.88
C LEU A 240 1.31 3.03 8.91
N LYS A 241 0.63 4.13 9.24
CA LYS A 241 -0.32 4.75 8.33
C LYS A 241 -0.27 6.27 8.40
N SER A 242 -0.13 6.89 7.24
CA SER A 242 -0.15 8.33 7.11
C SER A 242 -1.57 8.88 7.22
N SER A 243 -1.74 9.95 7.97
CA SER A 243 -2.90 10.83 8.00
C SER A 243 -2.40 12.25 8.22
N ARG A 244 -3.11 13.11 8.96
CA ARG A 244 -2.58 14.41 9.39
C ARG A 244 -1.26 14.26 10.18
N GLN A 245 -1.17 13.22 10.99
CA GLN A 245 0.06 12.78 11.65
C GLN A 245 0.37 11.34 11.22
N LEU A 246 1.59 10.88 11.44
CA LEU A 246 1.96 9.50 11.21
C LEU A 246 1.39 8.63 12.34
N ASN A 247 0.46 7.74 12.02
CA ASN A 247 -0.03 6.75 12.95
C ASN A 247 0.98 5.61 13.05
N VAL A 248 1.46 5.36 14.26
CA VAL A 248 2.41 4.29 14.59
C VAL A 248 1.70 3.31 15.51
N LEU A 249 1.22 2.23 14.91
CA LEU A 249 0.48 1.20 15.62
C LEU A 249 1.46 0.14 16.11
N THR A 250 1.47 -0.10 17.41
CA THR A 250 2.32 -1.11 18.06
C THR A 250 1.48 -2.27 18.57
N ASP A 251 2.12 -3.31 19.07
CA ASP A 251 1.42 -4.45 19.67
C ASP A 251 0.69 -4.11 20.97
N ASN A 252 1.01 -3.00 21.63
CA ASN A 252 0.39 -2.62 22.90
C ASN A 252 -0.33 -1.26 22.87
N ALA A 253 -0.09 -0.42 21.86
CA ALA A 253 -0.64 0.93 21.83
C ALA A 253 -0.84 1.50 20.42
N GLU A 254 -1.73 2.46 20.31
CA GLU A 254 -1.93 3.31 19.15
C GLU A 254 -1.28 4.67 19.42
N ASN A 255 -0.23 4.95 18.68
CA ASN A 255 0.52 6.19 18.81
C ASN A 255 0.37 7.05 17.57
N THR A 256 0.46 8.35 17.75
CA THR A 256 0.68 9.30 16.66
C THR A 256 2.03 9.96 16.81
N MET A 257 2.71 10.13 15.70
CA MET A 257 3.99 10.80 15.61
C MET A 257 3.85 12.00 14.67
N GLY A 258 4.19 13.15 15.17
CA GLY A 258 4.11 14.42 14.45
C GLY A 258 5.14 15.39 14.95
N SER A 259 5.03 16.64 14.51
CA SER A 259 5.84 17.75 15.01
C SER A 259 5.18 18.41 16.21
N ARG A 260 5.95 18.98 17.10
CA ARG A 260 5.47 19.71 18.30
C ARG A 260 4.72 20.98 17.98
N ASP A 261 4.92 21.53 16.81
CA ASP A 261 4.36 22.80 16.33
C ASP A 261 3.39 22.61 15.17
N ASP A 262 2.88 21.37 14.97
CA ASP A 262 1.98 20.99 13.88
C ASP A 262 2.53 21.27 12.47
N SER A 263 3.83 21.56 12.34
CA SER A 263 4.52 21.64 11.05
C SER A 263 4.95 20.27 10.55
N ALA A 264 5.55 20.17 9.39
CA ALA A 264 6.20 18.94 8.94
C ALA A 264 7.38 18.58 9.87
N ILE A 265 7.67 17.30 10.02
CA ILE A 265 8.85 16.85 10.79
C ILE A 265 10.11 17.25 10.03
N THR A 266 10.82 18.25 10.54
CA THR A 266 12.04 18.80 9.93
C THR A 266 13.31 18.30 10.60
N SER A 267 13.22 17.86 11.86
CA SER A 267 14.37 17.32 12.60
C SER A 267 13.89 16.39 13.71
N ILE A 268 14.80 15.55 14.21
CA ILE A 268 14.51 14.68 15.37
C ILE A 268 14.19 15.46 16.65
N THR A 269 14.54 16.73 16.72
CA THR A 269 14.32 17.58 17.91
C THR A 269 12.90 18.12 18.00
N ASN A 270 12.17 18.22 16.88
CA ASN A 270 10.78 18.66 16.88
C ASN A 270 9.76 17.51 16.86
N ILE A 271 10.21 16.24 16.87
CA ILE A 271 9.31 15.08 16.92
C ILE A 271 8.59 15.04 18.27
N SER A 272 7.29 14.82 18.18
CA SER A 272 6.42 14.50 19.30
C SER A 272 5.72 13.17 19.03
N VAL A 273 5.68 12.31 20.03
CA VAL A 273 4.91 11.05 19.99
C VAL A 273 3.90 11.09 21.12
N SER A 274 2.64 10.85 20.77
CA SER A 274 1.53 10.76 21.72
C SER A 274 0.92 9.38 21.67
N SER A 275 0.80 8.73 22.82
CA SER A 275 0.06 7.48 22.97
C SER A 275 -1.39 7.78 23.34
N HIS A 276 -2.36 7.15 22.68
CA HIS A 276 -3.77 7.45 22.82
C HIS A 276 -4.56 6.34 23.49
N THR A 277 -4.44 5.13 22.98
CA THR A 277 -5.15 3.96 23.48
C THR A 277 -4.20 2.76 23.56
N ASN A 278 -4.62 1.69 24.26
CA ASN A 278 -3.81 0.53 24.56
C ASN A 278 -4.44 -0.79 24.06
N TYR A 279 -5.14 -0.74 22.92
CA TYR A 279 -5.73 -1.94 22.35
C TYR A 279 -4.71 -2.79 21.57
N GLY A 280 -3.68 -2.14 21.04
CA GLY A 280 -2.64 -2.76 20.21
C GLY A 280 -3.11 -3.18 18.83
N SER A 281 -2.16 -3.34 17.93
CA SER A 281 -2.38 -3.74 16.54
C SER A 281 -1.70 -5.05 16.19
N ASN A 282 -2.29 -5.78 15.25
CA ASN A 282 -1.68 -6.93 14.60
C ASN A 282 -0.76 -6.51 13.44
N LEU A 283 -0.13 -7.48 12.78
CA LEU A 283 0.72 -7.28 11.58
C LEU A 283 -0.07 -6.89 10.32
N THR A 284 -1.39 -7.07 10.33
CA THR A 284 -2.25 -6.62 9.23
C THR A 284 -2.10 -5.12 9.02
N GLN A 285 -1.79 -4.71 7.79
CA GLN A 285 -1.54 -3.30 7.51
C GLN A 285 -2.82 -2.47 7.71
N ALA A 286 -2.67 -1.35 8.41
CA ALA A 286 -3.76 -0.41 8.62
C ALA A 286 -4.19 0.27 7.33
N VAL A 287 -5.49 0.51 7.19
CA VAL A 287 -6.10 1.14 6.03
C VAL A 287 -6.72 2.48 6.45
N GLN A 288 -6.65 3.47 5.60
CA GLN A 288 -7.40 4.71 5.79
C GLN A 288 -8.69 4.64 4.99
N MET A 289 -9.83 4.77 5.68
CA MET A 289 -11.14 4.85 5.07
C MET A 289 -11.91 6.00 5.71
N ALA A 290 -12.42 6.90 4.90
CA ALA A 290 -12.96 8.19 5.32
C ALA A 290 -11.91 9.00 6.15
N ASP A 291 -12.29 9.51 7.29
CA ASP A 291 -11.45 10.27 8.22
C ASP A 291 -10.80 9.40 9.32
N MET A 292 -10.90 8.07 9.20
CA MET A 292 -10.45 7.12 10.21
C MET A 292 -9.31 6.24 9.73
N ILE A 293 -8.50 5.80 10.68
CA ILE A 293 -7.49 4.75 10.50
C ILE A 293 -8.06 3.44 11.03
N TRP A 294 -8.16 2.46 10.15
CA TRP A 294 -8.71 1.13 10.43
C TRP A 294 -7.58 0.14 10.62
N PHE A 295 -7.64 -0.61 11.69
CA PHE A 295 -6.61 -1.59 12.03
C PHE A 295 -7.21 -2.81 12.71
N VAL A 296 -6.47 -3.90 12.68
CA VAL A 296 -6.82 -5.15 13.35
C VAL A 296 -6.16 -5.16 14.72
N MET A 297 -6.95 -5.39 15.76
CA MET A 297 -6.48 -5.49 17.14
C MET A 297 -5.47 -6.65 17.31
N GLY A 298 -4.61 -6.57 18.31
CA GLY A 298 -3.47 -7.48 18.53
C GLY A 298 -3.76 -8.97 18.44
N GLN A 299 -4.96 -9.42 18.80
CA GLN A 299 -5.37 -10.83 18.68
C GLN A 299 -5.70 -11.27 17.25
N GLY A 300 -5.89 -10.32 16.33
CA GLY A 300 -6.09 -10.62 14.91
C GLY A 300 -7.55 -10.78 14.46
N GLU A 301 -8.51 -10.77 15.37
CA GLU A 301 -9.92 -11.07 15.08
C GLU A 301 -10.82 -9.84 15.00
N ARG A 302 -10.42 -8.72 15.61
CA ARG A 302 -11.26 -7.55 15.79
C ARG A 302 -10.77 -6.35 15.01
N VAL A 303 -11.67 -5.70 14.30
CA VAL A 303 -11.42 -4.45 13.58
C VAL A 303 -11.78 -3.27 14.44
N ARG A 304 -10.86 -2.33 14.55
CA ARG A 304 -11.07 -1.03 15.18
C ARG A 304 -10.84 0.10 14.19
N ALA A 305 -11.52 1.21 14.43
CA ALA A 305 -11.31 2.45 13.68
C ALA A 305 -10.96 3.56 14.66
N SER A 306 -9.85 4.25 14.40
CA SER A 306 -9.37 5.36 15.21
C SER A 306 -9.53 6.67 14.44
N ARG A 307 -10.04 7.70 15.13
CA ARG A 307 -10.13 9.06 14.61
C ARG A 307 -9.77 10.08 15.67
N TYR A 308 -9.33 11.24 15.24
CA TYR A 308 -9.13 12.37 16.15
C TYR A 308 -10.47 12.88 16.69
N ASP A 309 -10.56 13.04 17.99
CA ASP A 309 -11.69 13.64 18.68
C ASP A 309 -11.26 14.94 19.36
N PHE A 310 -11.84 16.04 18.90
CA PHE A 310 -11.50 17.37 19.39
C PHE A 310 -11.89 17.56 20.88
N ALA A 311 -12.93 16.88 21.36
CA ALA A 311 -13.41 17.03 22.73
C ALA A 311 -12.44 16.43 23.75
N SER A 312 -11.74 15.36 23.39
CA SER A 312 -10.74 14.71 24.24
C SER A 312 -9.30 15.11 23.88
N ASP A 313 -9.11 15.94 22.84
CA ASP A 313 -7.81 16.29 22.25
C ASP A 313 -6.92 15.05 22.02
N GLY A 314 -7.50 14.02 21.43
CA GLY A 314 -6.82 12.75 21.24
C GLY A 314 -7.46 11.85 20.20
N GLN A 315 -6.80 10.73 19.94
CA GLN A 315 -7.39 9.69 19.09
C GLN A 315 -8.34 8.83 19.93
N GLN A 316 -9.55 8.64 19.43
CA GLN A 316 -10.51 7.68 19.98
C GLN A 316 -10.62 6.49 19.06
N SER A 317 -10.65 5.29 19.63
CA SER A 317 -10.75 4.03 18.91
C SER A 317 -12.07 3.32 19.20
N ILE A 318 -12.83 3.02 18.14
CA ILE A 318 -14.13 2.37 18.20
C ILE A 318 -13.99 0.96 17.61
N GLU A 319 -14.59 -0.03 18.29
CA GLU A 319 -14.65 -1.39 17.76
C GLU A 319 -15.77 -1.51 16.72
N MET A 320 -15.43 -1.96 15.53
CA MET A 320 -16.34 -2.04 14.38
C MET A 320 -16.85 -3.46 14.14
N SER A 321 -16.21 -4.47 14.69
CA SER A 321 -16.60 -5.88 14.57
C SER A 321 -17.31 -6.44 15.80
N LEU A 322 -17.72 -5.61 16.76
CA LEU A 322 -18.29 -6.06 18.04
C LEU A 322 -19.47 -7.02 17.87
N PHE A 323 -20.40 -6.70 16.97
CA PHE A 323 -21.58 -7.53 16.69
C PHE A 323 -21.36 -8.54 15.55
N ALA A 324 -20.18 -8.56 14.96
CA ALA A 324 -19.81 -9.43 13.83
C ALA A 324 -18.63 -10.35 14.16
N SER A 325 -18.38 -10.62 15.43
CA SER A 325 -17.26 -11.44 15.90
C SER A 325 -17.27 -12.86 15.30
N HIS A 326 -18.45 -13.42 15.04
CA HIS A 326 -18.62 -14.72 14.38
C HIS A 326 -18.16 -14.72 12.92
N ILE A 327 -18.11 -13.57 12.25
CA ILE A 327 -17.63 -13.44 10.88
C ILE A 327 -16.09 -13.41 10.86
N THR A 328 -15.48 -12.73 11.82
CA THR A 328 -14.03 -12.48 11.85
C THR A 328 -13.26 -13.43 12.77
N GLU A 329 -13.88 -14.43 13.35
CA GLU A 329 -13.31 -15.35 14.35
C GLU A 329 -12.08 -16.15 13.87
N SER A 330 -11.98 -16.40 12.56
CA SER A 330 -10.79 -17.05 11.98
C SER A 330 -9.56 -16.16 11.91
N GLY A 331 -9.73 -14.86 12.23
CA GLY A 331 -8.69 -13.84 12.15
C GLY A 331 -8.56 -13.23 10.76
N ILE A 332 -8.06 -11.99 10.72
CA ILE A 332 -7.95 -11.14 9.54
C ILE A 332 -6.49 -11.10 9.08
N LYS A 333 -6.24 -11.52 7.85
CA LYS A 333 -4.92 -11.57 7.21
C LYS A 333 -4.57 -10.28 6.49
N GLU A 334 -5.49 -9.76 5.68
CA GLU A 334 -5.32 -8.56 4.87
C GLU A 334 -6.57 -7.69 4.91
N MET A 335 -6.42 -6.39 4.73
CA MET A 335 -7.50 -5.43 4.60
C MET A 335 -7.31 -4.56 3.37
N SER A 336 -8.39 -4.32 2.64
CA SER A 336 -8.43 -3.43 1.47
C SER A 336 -9.65 -2.54 1.52
N PHE A 337 -9.52 -1.31 1.04
CA PHE A 337 -10.60 -0.34 1.05
C PHE A 337 -11.10 -0.06 -0.36
N ARG A 338 -12.42 0.01 -0.51
CA ARG A 338 -13.13 0.40 -1.74
C ARG A 338 -14.06 1.56 -1.43
N ARG A 339 -14.02 2.62 -2.25
CA ARG A 339 -14.82 3.84 -2.09
C ARG A 339 -16.15 3.78 -2.84
N HIS A 340 -16.12 3.21 -4.03
CA HIS A 340 -17.27 3.18 -4.93
C HIS A 340 -17.71 1.72 -5.18
N PRO A 341 -19.04 1.40 -5.18
CA PRO A 341 -20.21 2.30 -5.03
C PRO A 341 -20.46 2.75 -3.60
N PHE A 342 -19.94 2.03 -2.60
CA PHE A 342 -20.10 2.32 -1.18
C PHE A 342 -18.74 2.22 -0.48
N ASN A 343 -18.52 3.05 0.53
CA ASN A 343 -17.37 2.88 1.40
C ASN A 343 -17.41 1.50 2.04
N SER A 344 -16.51 0.62 1.62
CA SER A 344 -16.45 -0.74 2.11
C SER A 344 -15.03 -1.19 2.40
N LEU A 345 -14.85 -1.82 3.55
CA LEU A 345 -13.62 -2.49 3.94
C LEU A 345 -13.76 -3.97 3.60
N PHE A 346 -12.88 -4.47 2.74
CA PHE A 346 -12.74 -5.90 2.49
C PHE A 346 -11.66 -6.47 3.40
N CYS A 347 -11.99 -7.52 4.11
CA CYS A 347 -11.10 -8.26 5.00
C CYS A 347 -10.91 -9.67 4.44
N LEU A 348 -9.68 -10.02 4.09
CA LEU A 348 -9.31 -11.42 3.83
C LEU A 348 -9.10 -12.12 5.16
N LEU A 349 -9.77 -13.25 5.35
CA LEU A 349 -9.69 -14.06 6.56
C LEU A 349 -8.65 -15.18 6.44
N ASN A 350 -8.14 -15.66 7.58
CA ASN A 350 -7.13 -16.72 7.60
C ASN A 350 -7.64 -18.07 7.07
N ASN A 351 -8.94 -18.27 7.06
CA ASN A 351 -9.57 -19.49 6.50
C ASN A 351 -9.79 -19.44 4.98
N GLY A 352 -9.23 -18.42 4.30
CA GLY A 352 -9.35 -18.27 2.84
C GLY A 352 -10.67 -17.69 2.35
N THR A 353 -11.56 -17.24 3.25
CA THR A 353 -12.79 -16.52 2.88
C THR A 353 -12.60 -15.01 3.05
N GLY A 354 -13.53 -14.22 2.52
CA GLY A 354 -13.59 -12.80 2.71
C GLY A 354 -14.72 -12.36 3.64
N ALA A 355 -14.58 -11.16 4.16
CA ALA A 355 -15.65 -10.44 4.83
C ALA A 355 -15.65 -8.99 4.36
N THR A 356 -16.82 -8.38 4.23
CA THR A 356 -16.94 -6.96 3.88
C THR A 356 -17.68 -6.21 4.97
N LEU A 357 -17.21 -5.00 5.27
CA LEU A 357 -17.91 -4.04 6.09
C LEU A 357 -18.29 -2.84 5.24
N THR A 358 -19.58 -2.61 5.05
CA THR A 358 -20.08 -1.35 4.50
C THR A 358 -20.19 -0.34 5.62
N TYR A 359 -19.56 0.82 5.45
CA TYR A 359 -19.52 1.86 6.45
C TYR A 359 -19.94 3.22 5.88
N GLU A 360 -20.97 3.82 6.49
CA GLU A 360 -21.39 5.19 6.23
C GLU A 360 -21.68 5.89 7.56
N GLY A 361 -20.68 6.65 8.02
CA GLY A 361 -20.69 7.21 9.37
C GLY A 361 -21.81 8.20 9.63
N MET A 362 -22.16 9.03 8.64
CA MET A 362 -23.24 10.03 8.75
C MET A 362 -24.63 9.40 8.82
N GLN A 363 -24.78 8.22 8.26
CA GLN A 363 -26.05 7.48 8.22
C GLN A 363 -26.07 6.32 9.21
N GLU A 364 -25.04 6.19 10.01
CA GLU A 364 -24.86 5.12 11.03
C GLU A 364 -24.90 3.70 10.46
N VAL A 365 -24.58 3.54 9.16
CA VAL A 365 -24.52 2.23 8.53
C VAL A 365 -23.21 1.53 8.92
N ARG A 366 -23.33 0.33 9.48
CA ARG A 366 -22.25 -0.59 9.84
C ARG A 366 -22.71 -2.01 9.56
N ALA A 367 -22.55 -2.46 8.32
CA ALA A 367 -23.09 -3.74 7.88
C ALA A 367 -21.97 -4.70 7.45
N TRP A 368 -21.85 -5.81 8.17
CA TRP A 368 -20.91 -6.87 7.84
C TRP A 368 -21.58 -7.95 7.00
N ALA A 369 -20.85 -8.45 6.00
CA ALA A 369 -21.24 -9.58 5.20
C ALA A 369 -20.03 -10.50 4.93
N THR A 370 -20.28 -11.79 4.80
CA THR A 370 -19.27 -12.77 4.36
C THR A 370 -19.16 -12.79 2.84
N VAL A 371 -17.97 -13.00 2.34
CA VAL A 371 -17.69 -13.25 0.91
C VAL A 371 -17.04 -14.60 0.78
N LYS A 372 -17.69 -15.47 0.00
CA LYS A 372 -17.19 -16.80 -0.29
C LYS A 372 -17.09 -16.98 -1.80
N THR A 373 -16.05 -17.66 -2.22
CA THR A 373 -15.85 -18.13 -3.59
C THR A 373 -15.47 -19.59 -3.55
N GLU A 374 -15.60 -20.29 -4.66
CA GLU A 374 -15.01 -21.61 -4.81
C GLU A 374 -13.49 -21.52 -4.68
N GLY A 375 -12.89 -22.29 -3.77
CA GLY A 375 -11.46 -22.25 -3.45
C GLY A 375 -11.11 -21.33 -2.29
N ASN A 376 -9.84 -20.99 -2.19
CA ASN A 376 -9.29 -20.18 -1.10
C ASN A 376 -8.74 -18.85 -1.64
N ILE A 377 -9.18 -17.76 -1.09
CA ILE A 377 -8.59 -16.45 -1.38
C ILE A 377 -7.23 -16.38 -0.67
N ILE A 378 -6.16 -16.18 -1.43
CA ILE A 378 -4.78 -16.17 -0.92
C ILE A 378 -4.32 -14.76 -0.60
N SER A 379 -4.67 -13.79 -1.42
CA SER A 379 -4.37 -12.35 -1.23
C SER A 379 -5.43 -11.52 -1.93
N ALA A 380 -5.70 -10.31 -1.43
CA ALA A 380 -6.63 -9.39 -2.05
C ALA A 380 -6.17 -7.94 -1.89
N ALA A 381 -6.37 -7.14 -2.92
CA ALA A 381 -6.04 -5.74 -2.94
C ALA A 381 -7.11 -4.92 -3.67
N SER A 382 -7.30 -3.68 -3.25
CA SER A 382 -8.14 -2.73 -3.96
C SER A 382 -7.32 -1.97 -5.01
N ASN A 383 -7.91 -1.78 -6.18
CA ASN A 383 -7.38 -0.94 -7.23
C ASN A 383 -8.41 0.15 -7.58
N TYR A 384 -7.92 1.37 -7.76
CA TYR A 384 -8.73 2.53 -8.10
C TYR A 384 -8.60 2.80 -9.58
N SER A 385 -9.73 2.85 -10.27
CA SER A 385 -9.79 3.17 -11.70
C SER A 385 -10.88 4.21 -11.98
N ASP A 386 -10.82 4.81 -13.15
CA ASP A 386 -11.85 5.77 -13.60
C ASP A 386 -13.21 5.08 -13.83
N ALA A 387 -13.21 3.77 -14.06
CA ALA A 387 -14.44 2.96 -14.21
C ALA A 387 -15.04 2.50 -12.87
N GLY A 388 -14.37 2.79 -11.75
CA GLY A 388 -14.79 2.37 -10.41
C GLY A 388 -13.68 1.67 -9.63
N ASP A 389 -13.91 1.48 -8.34
CA ASP A 389 -12.97 0.78 -7.48
C ASP A 389 -13.26 -0.72 -7.53
N ILE A 390 -12.24 -1.52 -7.78
CA ILE A 390 -12.32 -2.98 -7.79
C ILE A 390 -11.52 -3.58 -6.65
N ILE A 391 -11.96 -4.74 -6.16
CA ILE A 391 -11.15 -5.61 -5.31
C ILE A 391 -10.72 -6.78 -6.19
N ALA A 392 -9.43 -6.91 -6.40
CA ALA A 392 -8.85 -8.04 -7.10
C ALA A 392 -8.17 -8.97 -6.09
N GLY A 393 -8.27 -10.26 -6.30
CA GLY A 393 -7.66 -11.26 -5.44
C GLY A 393 -7.09 -12.44 -6.20
N VAL A 394 -6.15 -13.10 -5.58
CA VAL A 394 -5.63 -14.38 -6.05
C VAL A 394 -6.40 -15.49 -5.34
N VAL A 395 -7.07 -16.34 -6.11
CA VAL A 395 -7.82 -17.48 -5.61
C VAL A 395 -7.09 -18.76 -6.00
N GLU A 396 -6.92 -19.67 -5.04
CA GLU A 396 -6.34 -20.99 -5.26
C GLU A 396 -7.47 -22.01 -5.37
N ARG A 397 -7.48 -22.77 -6.47
CA ARG A 397 -8.39 -23.90 -6.75
C ARG A 397 -7.58 -25.07 -7.28
N ASN A 398 -7.70 -26.22 -6.65
CA ASN A 398 -7.06 -27.47 -7.09
C ASN A 398 -5.56 -27.34 -7.39
N GLY A 399 -4.84 -26.48 -6.63
CA GLY A 399 -3.41 -26.23 -6.81
C GLY A 399 -3.06 -25.24 -7.93
N SER A 400 -4.05 -24.65 -8.59
CA SER A 400 -3.90 -23.58 -9.58
C SER A 400 -4.30 -22.23 -8.98
N TYR A 401 -3.66 -21.14 -9.44
CA TYR A 401 -3.90 -19.78 -8.95
C TYR A 401 -4.55 -18.94 -10.04
N PHE A 402 -5.65 -18.28 -9.70
CA PHE A 402 -6.41 -17.42 -10.59
C PHE A 402 -6.44 -16.00 -10.04
N LEU A 403 -6.32 -15.02 -10.95
CA LEU A 403 -6.54 -13.62 -10.60
C LEU A 403 -8.00 -13.27 -10.90
N GLU A 404 -8.75 -12.91 -9.87
CA GLU A 404 -10.18 -12.66 -9.96
C GLU A 404 -10.55 -11.29 -9.42
N GLN A 405 -11.65 -10.75 -9.89
CA GLN A 405 -12.25 -9.53 -9.42
C GLN A 405 -13.47 -9.85 -8.54
N PHE A 406 -13.48 -9.31 -7.32
CA PHE A 406 -14.62 -9.44 -6.40
C PHE A 406 -15.55 -8.24 -6.51
N GLY A 407 -16.78 -8.50 -6.90
CA GLY A 407 -17.81 -7.49 -7.04
C GLY A 407 -17.57 -6.59 -8.25
N SER A 408 -18.39 -6.71 -9.26
CA SER A 408 -18.56 -5.66 -10.26
C SER A 408 -19.60 -4.67 -9.77
N VAL A 409 -19.36 -3.41 -10.03
CA VAL A 409 -20.30 -2.32 -9.69
C VAL A 409 -21.16 -1.97 -10.87
N ASP A 410 -20.68 -2.27 -12.06
CA ASP A 410 -21.34 -1.87 -13.29
C ASP A 410 -22.25 -2.97 -13.79
N ASP A 411 -23.53 -2.64 -13.83
CA ASP A 411 -24.61 -3.14 -14.73
C ASP A 411 -24.59 -4.61 -15.14
N GLY A 412 -23.86 -5.43 -14.40
CA GLY A 412 -23.95 -6.88 -14.58
C GLY A 412 -25.39 -7.33 -14.40
N THR A 413 -25.97 -7.84 -15.46
CA THR A 413 -27.27 -8.50 -15.37
C THR A 413 -27.13 -9.84 -14.68
N VAL A 414 -25.94 -10.41 -14.67
CA VAL A 414 -25.61 -11.74 -14.20
C VAL A 414 -24.53 -11.71 -13.14
N PHE A 415 -24.77 -12.31 -11.99
CA PHE A 415 -23.85 -12.47 -10.86
C PHE A 415 -23.64 -13.95 -10.54
N LEU A 416 -22.49 -14.47 -10.92
CA LEU A 416 -22.08 -15.84 -10.64
C LEU A 416 -20.70 -15.84 -9.97
N ASP A 417 -20.44 -16.84 -9.17
CA ASP A 417 -19.10 -17.12 -8.64
C ASP A 417 -18.25 -17.82 -9.71
N ASN A 418 -16.96 -17.50 -9.77
CA ASN A 418 -16.05 -18.02 -10.79
C ASN A 418 -16.60 -17.81 -12.22
N GLN A 419 -17.07 -16.61 -12.49
CA GLN A 419 -17.76 -16.26 -13.73
C GLN A 419 -16.80 -16.04 -14.88
N THR A 420 -17.09 -16.64 -16.03
CA THR A 420 -16.51 -16.31 -17.33
C THR A 420 -17.60 -15.81 -18.26
N THR A 421 -17.35 -14.74 -19.00
CA THR A 421 -18.30 -14.15 -19.94
C THR A 421 -17.70 -14.14 -21.33
N TRP A 422 -18.48 -14.56 -22.32
CA TRP A 422 -18.17 -14.44 -23.73
C TRP A 422 -19.18 -13.55 -24.43
N THR A 423 -18.68 -12.59 -25.17
CA THR A 423 -19.48 -11.69 -26.02
C THR A 423 -19.38 -12.17 -27.46
N ASP A 424 -20.50 -12.35 -28.12
CA ASP A 424 -20.59 -12.73 -29.55
C ASP A 424 -19.78 -14.00 -29.94
N ALA A 425 -19.57 -14.94 -29.00
CA ALA A 425 -18.83 -16.16 -29.28
C ALA A 425 -19.68 -17.17 -30.06
N ASN A 426 -19.02 -17.95 -30.92
CA ASN A 426 -19.67 -19.06 -31.61
C ASN A 426 -19.56 -20.32 -30.75
N PHE A 427 -20.69 -20.76 -30.20
CA PHE A 427 -20.80 -21.93 -29.34
C PHE A 427 -21.13 -23.25 -30.09
N ASP A 428 -21.47 -23.19 -31.37
CA ASP A 428 -21.76 -24.39 -32.17
C ASP A 428 -20.53 -25.31 -32.29
N ILE A 429 -19.33 -24.73 -32.26
CA ILE A 429 -18.05 -25.47 -32.32
C ILE A 429 -17.50 -25.80 -30.94
N GLY A 430 -18.16 -25.35 -29.88
CA GLY A 430 -17.76 -25.51 -28.51
C GLY A 430 -16.71 -24.45 -28.06
N GLN A 431 -16.83 -24.04 -26.82
CA GLN A 431 -15.88 -23.12 -26.14
C GLN A 431 -15.28 -23.84 -24.93
N PRO A 432 -13.94 -23.80 -24.77
CA PRO A 432 -13.31 -24.36 -23.58
C PRO A 432 -13.72 -23.57 -22.34
N ILE A 433 -14.03 -24.27 -21.25
CA ILE A 433 -14.34 -23.66 -19.96
C ILE A 433 -13.16 -23.85 -18.99
N GLU A 434 -12.96 -22.88 -18.11
CA GLU A 434 -11.92 -22.91 -17.08
C GLU A 434 -12.42 -23.56 -15.77
N GLN A 435 -13.74 -23.60 -15.59
CA GLN A 435 -14.41 -24.15 -14.42
C GLN A 435 -14.40 -25.68 -14.44
N ASP A 436 -14.22 -26.29 -13.27
CA ASP A 436 -14.42 -27.73 -13.11
C ASP A 436 -15.91 -28.06 -13.20
N ASP A 437 -16.26 -28.95 -14.11
CA ASP A 437 -17.65 -29.41 -14.28
C ASP A 437 -18.03 -30.53 -13.28
N ASP A 438 -18.56 -30.12 -12.14
CA ASP A 438 -19.11 -30.99 -11.10
C ASP A 438 -20.66 -31.16 -11.18
N GLY A 439 -21.26 -30.64 -12.24
CA GLY A 439 -22.70 -30.62 -12.43
C GLY A 439 -23.44 -29.41 -11.86
N ASN A 440 -22.72 -28.49 -11.16
CA ASN A 440 -23.32 -27.32 -10.52
C ASN A 440 -23.08 -26.01 -11.30
N LEU A 441 -22.48 -26.11 -12.49
CA LEU A 441 -22.28 -24.94 -13.35
C LEU A 441 -23.62 -24.52 -13.95
N VAL A 442 -23.82 -23.22 -14.01
CA VAL A 442 -24.98 -22.53 -14.59
C VAL A 442 -24.53 -21.73 -15.80
N VAL A 443 -25.31 -21.82 -16.88
CA VAL A 443 -25.09 -21.08 -18.12
C VAL A 443 -26.24 -20.10 -18.32
N ILE A 444 -25.90 -18.82 -18.48
CA ILE A 444 -26.85 -17.74 -18.69
C ILE A 444 -26.60 -17.11 -20.05
N LEU A 445 -27.63 -16.94 -20.84
CA LEU A 445 -27.63 -16.21 -22.10
C LEU A 445 -28.54 -15.00 -21.96
N ASP A 446 -27.99 -13.80 -22.10
CA ASP A 446 -28.75 -12.53 -22.04
C ASP A 446 -29.76 -12.49 -20.87
N ASP A 447 -29.35 -12.82 -19.67
CA ASP A 447 -30.20 -12.88 -18.47
C ASP A 447 -31.19 -14.07 -18.39
N THR A 448 -31.11 -15.03 -19.34
CA THR A 448 -31.92 -16.25 -19.33
C THR A 448 -31.06 -17.46 -18.97
N GLU A 449 -31.45 -18.18 -17.93
CA GLU A 449 -30.78 -19.41 -17.55
C GLU A 449 -31.12 -20.53 -18.53
N LEU A 450 -30.08 -21.13 -19.09
CA LEU A 450 -30.20 -22.28 -19.99
C LEU A 450 -30.27 -23.59 -19.21
N VAL A 451 -31.02 -24.57 -19.73
CA VAL A 451 -31.20 -25.88 -19.11
C VAL A 451 -30.15 -26.85 -19.64
N ARG A 452 -29.39 -27.46 -18.73
CA ARG A 452 -28.39 -28.47 -19.08
C ARG A 452 -29.03 -29.68 -19.78
N ASP A 453 -28.34 -30.25 -20.76
CA ASP A 453 -28.76 -31.38 -21.59
C ASP A 453 -30.01 -31.11 -22.45
N VAL A 454 -30.53 -29.89 -22.41
CA VAL A 454 -31.64 -29.40 -23.27
C VAL A 454 -31.15 -28.28 -24.18
N ASP A 455 -30.64 -27.22 -23.58
CA ASP A 455 -30.20 -26.03 -24.28
C ASP A 455 -28.68 -26.00 -24.51
N TYR A 456 -27.93 -26.67 -23.64
CA TYR A 456 -26.46 -26.75 -23.74
C TYR A 456 -25.92 -28.08 -23.21
N THR A 457 -24.70 -28.42 -23.61
CA THR A 457 -23.95 -29.56 -23.06
C THR A 457 -22.54 -29.14 -22.66
N ILE A 458 -22.01 -29.77 -21.60
CA ILE A 458 -20.58 -29.66 -21.23
C ILE A 458 -20.00 -31.07 -21.31
N ALA A 459 -18.98 -31.23 -22.15
CA ALA A 459 -18.27 -32.47 -22.31
C ALA A 459 -16.78 -32.25 -22.47
N GLY A 460 -15.98 -32.91 -21.62
CA GLY A 460 -14.51 -32.80 -21.68
C GLY A 460 -13.98 -31.39 -21.50
N GLY A 461 -14.63 -30.54 -20.67
CA GLY A 461 -14.25 -29.15 -20.45
C GLY A 461 -14.61 -28.21 -21.62
N VAL A 462 -15.59 -28.60 -22.45
CA VAL A 462 -16.07 -27.80 -23.57
C VAL A 462 -17.56 -27.56 -23.43
N LEU A 463 -17.98 -26.28 -23.41
CA LEU A 463 -19.38 -25.87 -23.47
C LEU A 463 -19.84 -25.81 -24.94
N THR A 464 -20.93 -26.44 -25.25
CA THR A 464 -21.56 -26.41 -26.58
C THR A 464 -23.03 -26.02 -26.44
N ILE A 465 -23.45 -25.02 -27.22
CA ILE A 465 -24.84 -24.56 -27.32
C ILE A 465 -25.30 -24.83 -28.75
N PRO A 466 -26.23 -25.78 -29.01
CA PRO A 466 -26.54 -26.30 -30.36
C PRO A 466 -27.31 -25.32 -31.26
N SER A 467 -27.68 -24.16 -30.80
CA SER A 467 -28.44 -23.16 -31.58
C SER A 467 -27.57 -21.94 -31.86
N GLN A 468 -27.72 -21.33 -33.03
CA GLN A 468 -27.09 -20.04 -33.36
C GLN A 468 -27.66 -18.92 -32.47
N LEU A 469 -27.43 -19.01 -31.17
CA LEU A 469 -27.80 -17.96 -30.23
C LEU A 469 -26.72 -16.88 -30.29
N THR A 470 -27.15 -15.65 -30.52
CA THR A 470 -26.32 -14.47 -30.47
C THR A 470 -26.63 -13.75 -29.17
N GLY A 471 -25.62 -13.41 -28.39
CA GLY A 471 -25.79 -12.73 -27.12
C GLY A 471 -24.59 -12.98 -26.21
N ASP A 472 -24.63 -12.38 -25.04
CA ASP A 472 -23.60 -12.57 -24.03
C ASP A 472 -23.88 -13.85 -23.24
N VAL A 473 -22.91 -14.77 -23.26
CA VAL A 473 -23.00 -16.03 -22.51
C VAL A 473 -22.12 -15.94 -21.28
N CYS A 474 -22.69 -16.14 -20.12
CA CYS A 474 -21.99 -16.25 -18.84
C CYS A 474 -22.07 -17.69 -18.31
N ILE A 475 -20.94 -18.24 -17.87
CA ILE A 475 -20.87 -19.49 -17.13
C ILE A 475 -20.25 -19.26 -15.76
N GLY A 476 -20.74 -19.94 -14.75
CA GLY A 476 -20.22 -19.88 -13.39
C GLY A 476 -21.04 -20.68 -12.42
N ARG A 477 -20.83 -20.44 -11.13
CA ARG A 477 -21.60 -21.08 -10.05
C ARG A 477 -22.57 -20.09 -9.43
N ARG A 478 -23.71 -20.59 -8.95
CA ARG A 478 -24.65 -19.74 -8.21
C ARG A 478 -24.01 -19.23 -6.92
N ILE A 479 -24.18 -17.96 -6.65
CA ILE A 479 -23.83 -17.36 -5.36
C ILE A 479 -24.99 -17.62 -4.40
N GLU A 480 -24.72 -18.34 -3.31
CA GLU A 480 -25.68 -18.44 -2.21
C GLU A 480 -25.61 -17.16 -1.37
N CYS A 481 -26.61 -16.31 -1.51
CA CYS A 481 -26.75 -15.13 -0.66
C CYS A 481 -27.84 -15.38 0.39
N ARG A 482 -27.52 -15.11 1.66
CA ARG A 482 -28.44 -15.32 2.77
C ARG A 482 -28.47 -14.08 3.66
N VAL A 483 -29.68 -13.64 4.01
CA VAL A 483 -29.93 -12.55 4.94
C VAL A 483 -30.75 -13.10 6.11
N ASN A 484 -30.16 -13.13 7.29
CA ASN A 484 -30.82 -13.51 8.54
C ASN A 484 -30.88 -12.26 9.42
N PRO A 485 -32.01 -11.55 9.47
CA PRO A 485 -32.19 -10.47 10.44
C PRO A 485 -32.02 -10.98 11.86
N THR A 486 -31.46 -10.15 12.74
CA THR A 486 -31.46 -10.45 14.19
C THR A 486 -32.86 -10.74 14.67
N ASP A 487 -32.95 -11.60 15.67
CA ASP A 487 -34.26 -12.07 16.18
C ASP A 487 -35.22 -10.89 16.44
N ILE A 488 -36.24 -10.80 15.61
CA ILE A 488 -37.29 -9.77 15.67
C ILE A 488 -38.02 -9.81 17.04
N SER A 489 -37.81 -10.88 17.79
CA SER A 489 -38.43 -11.10 19.09
C SER A 489 -37.91 -10.16 20.19
N GLU A 490 -36.78 -9.50 20.05
CA GLU A 490 -36.26 -8.55 21.04
C GLU A 490 -37.14 -7.32 21.25
N VAL A 491 -38.06 -7.03 20.33
CA VAL A 491 -38.99 -5.90 20.42
C VAL A 491 -40.13 -6.13 21.44
N ALA A 492 -40.29 -7.34 21.92
CA ALA A 492 -41.33 -7.64 22.90
C ALA A 492 -40.72 -8.10 24.24
N PRO A 493 -41.41 -7.88 25.39
CA PRO A 493 -40.91 -8.29 26.68
C PRO A 493 -40.53 -9.78 26.72
N SER A 494 -39.45 -10.10 27.42
CA SER A 494 -38.98 -11.48 27.57
C SER A 494 -40.05 -12.37 28.22
N GLY A 495 -40.22 -13.58 27.72
CA GLY A 495 -41.20 -14.56 28.22
C GLY A 495 -42.57 -14.54 27.54
N MET A 496 -42.82 -13.61 26.60
CA MET A 496 -44.03 -13.63 25.78
C MET A 496 -43.83 -14.47 24.53
N VAL A 497 -44.86 -15.21 24.10
CA VAL A 497 -44.87 -15.86 22.82
C VAL A 497 -45.34 -14.91 21.72
N LYS A 498 -44.73 -15.03 20.57
CA LYS A 498 -44.90 -14.10 19.46
C LYS A 498 -45.27 -14.85 18.21
N ARG A 499 -46.03 -14.18 17.37
CA ARG A 499 -46.41 -14.69 16.05
C ARG A 499 -46.14 -13.61 15.01
N LEU A 500 -45.37 -13.95 14.01
CA LEU A 500 -45.22 -13.07 12.85
C LEU A 500 -46.47 -13.18 11.98
N THR A 501 -47.22 -12.11 11.86
CA THR A 501 -48.47 -12.10 11.09
C THR A 501 -48.30 -11.56 9.69
N GLU A 502 -47.36 -10.65 9.49
CA GLU A 502 -47.00 -10.05 8.20
C GLU A 502 -45.50 -9.74 8.19
N LEU A 503 -44.83 -10.07 7.11
CA LEU A 503 -43.47 -9.64 6.79
C LEU A 503 -43.51 -8.90 5.46
N GLY A 504 -42.92 -7.71 5.41
CA GLY A 504 -42.76 -6.93 4.21
C GLY A 504 -41.30 -6.74 3.86
N LEU A 505 -40.93 -7.04 2.63
CA LEU A 505 -39.61 -6.78 2.06
C LEU A 505 -39.70 -5.55 1.15
N TYR A 506 -38.89 -4.56 1.42
CA TYR A 506 -38.70 -3.42 0.52
C TYR A 506 -37.51 -3.73 -0.39
N LEU A 507 -37.79 -3.96 -1.65
CA LEU A 507 -36.80 -4.34 -2.66
C LEU A 507 -36.62 -3.25 -3.69
N LEU A 508 -35.40 -3.13 -4.21
CA LEU A 508 -35.05 -2.22 -5.29
C LEU A 508 -34.35 -2.99 -6.41
N ASP A 509 -34.92 -2.99 -7.61
CA ASP A 509 -34.34 -3.63 -8.79
C ASP A 509 -33.83 -5.06 -8.52
N SER A 510 -34.66 -5.90 -7.93
CA SER A 510 -34.26 -7.18 -7.38
C SER A 510 -34.88 -8.35 -8.11
N GLY A 511 -34.08 -9.41 -8.28
CA GLY A 511 -34.53 -10.75 -8.65
C GLY A 511 -35.32 -11.43 -7.53
N THR A 512 -35.72 -12.67 -7.75
CA THR A 512 -36.53 -13.46 -6.81
C THR A 512 -35.72 -13.89 -5.57
N CYS A 513 -36.41 -14.02 -4.43
CA CYS A 513 -35.85 -14.62 -3.23
C CYS A 513 -36.84 -15.60 -2.60
N ASN A 514 -36.31 -16.48 -1.76
CA ASN A 514 -37.09 -17.42 -0.95
C ASN A 514 -37.07 -16.94 0.51
N VAL A 515 -38.19 -17.05 1.19
CA VAL A 515 -38.28 -16.71 2.60
C VAL A 515 -38.72 -17.91 3.40
N ALA A 516 -37.98 -18.23 4.44
CA ALA A 516 -38.37 -19.24 5.42
C ALA A 516 -38.50 -18.59 6.81
N ILE A 517 -39.56 -18.96 7.55
CA ILE A 517 -39.79 -18.50 8.91
C ILE A 517 -39.79 -19.74 9.80
N ASN A 518 -38.89 -19.76 10.79
CA ASN A 518 -38.66 -20.91 11.67
C ASN A 518 -38.47 -22.23 10.86
N GLY A 519 -37.67 -22.13 9.78
CA GLY A 519 -37.39 -23.25 8.88
C GLY A 519 -38.55 -23.68 7.94
N LYS A 520 -39.69 -22.99 7.98
CA LYS A 520 -40.83 -23.29 7.10
C LYS A 520 -40.88 -22.28 5.94
N PRO A 521 -40.89 -22.74 4.67
CA PRO A 521 -41.03 -21.85 3.53
C PRO A 521 -42.32 -21.03 3.61
N SER A 522 -42.22 -19.72 3.36
CA SER A 522 -43.36 -18.81 3.39
C SER A 522 -43.48 -18.11 2.04
N PRO A 523 -44.51 -18.48 1.24
CA PRO A 523 -44.71 -17.89 -0.08
C PRO A 523 -45.19 -16.45 0.02
N PHE A 524 -44.84 -15.63 -0.97
CA PHE A 524 -45.33 -14.27 -1.12
C PHE A 524 -46.83 -14.26 -1.46
N THR A 525 -47.59 -13.42 -0.77
CA THR A 525 -49.01 -13.24 -1.06
C THR A 525 -49.26 -12.49 -2.38
N ASP A 526 -48.31 -11.67 -2.80
CA ASP A 526 -48.35 -10.91 -4.04
C ASP A 526 -47.48 -11.56 -5.14
N SER A 527 -47.44 -12.91 -5.19
CA SER A 527 -46.66 -13.69 -6.18
C SER A 527 -46.98 -13.34 -7.65
N LEU A 528 -48.13 -12.74 -7.90
CA LEU A 528 -48.54 -12.23 -9.23
C LEU A 528 -47.77 -11.00 -9.69
N LYS A 529 -47.09 -10.28 -8.79
CA LYS A 529 -46.25 -9.13 -9.12
C LYS A 529 -44.82 -9.50 -9.49
N TRP A 530 -44.41 -10.70 -9.13
CA TRP A 530 -43.06 -11.16 -9.41
C TRP A 530 -43.05 -12.03 -10.65
N VAL A 531 -42.77 -11.41 -11.78
CA VAL A 531 -42.64 -12.14 -13.03
C VAL A 531 -41.30 -12.89 -13.02
N ALA A 532 -41.33 -14.20 -13.19
CA ALA A 532 -40.12 -14.99 -13.34
C ALA A 532 -39.27 -14.41 -14.47
N GLY A 533 -38.03 -14.08 -14.17
CA GLY A 533 -37.13 -13.50 -15.15
C GLY A 533 -37.09 -11.99 -15.21
N GLN A 534 -37.77 -11.25 -14.33
CA GLN A 534 -37.73 -9.78 -14.26
C GLN A 534 -37.21 -9.30 -12.91
N ARG A 535 -36.65 -8.10 -12.90
CA ARG A 535 -36.28 -7.37 -11.70
C ARG A 535 -37.43 -6.45 -11.29
N GLU A 536 -37.76 -6.43 -10.02
CA GLU A 536 -38.90 -5.69 -9.50
C GLU A 536 -38.46 -4.77 -8.35
N SER A 537 -39.20 -3.69 -8.18
CA SER A 537 -39.00 -2.72 -7.09
C SER A 537 -40.31 -2.52 -6.36
N GLY A 538 -40.25 -2.43 -5.03
CA GLY A 538 -41.42 -2.12 -4.22
C GLY A 538 -41.51 -2.89 -2.90
N LEU A 539 -42.68 -2.85 -2.31
CA LEU A 539 -42.99 -3.60 -1.08
C LEU A 539 -43.66 -4.93 -1.42
N PHE A 540 -43.01 -6.00 -1.08
CA PHE A 540 -43.50 -7.37 -1.24
C PHE A 540 -43.92 -7.93 0.13
N LYS A 541 -45.17 -8.33 0.26
CA LYS A 541 -45.74 -8.80 1.54
C LYS A 541 -45.89 -10.31 1.55
N LEU A 542 -45.56 -10.86 2.70
CA LEU A 542 -45.87 -12.25 3.04
C LEU A 542 -46.86 -12.26 4.20
N THR A 543 -47.93 -13.02 4.04
CA THR A 543 -48.82 -13.29 5.18
C THR A 543 -48.40 -14.64 5.77
N THR A 544 -48.00 -14.60 7.02
CA THR A 544 -47.48 -15.76 7.70
C THR A 544 -48.58 -16.40 8.55
N GLY A 545 -48.78 -17.69 8.37
CA GLY A 545 -49.74 -18.50 9.16
C GLY A 545 -49.11 -19.19 10.38
N GLY A 546 -47.94 -18.70 10.85
CA GLY A 546 -47.16 -19.39 11.88
C GLY A 546 -47.82 -19.45 13.27
N ASP A 547 -47.36 -20.37 14.08
CA ASP A 547 -47.76 -20.51 15.48
C ASP A 547 -47.08 -19.45 16.36
N TYR A 548 -47.55 -19.34 17.60
CA TYR A 548 -46.89 -18.49 18.60
C TYR A 548 -45.64 -19.19 19.13
N GLU A 549 -44.48 -18.57 18.97
CA GLU A 549 -43.19 -19.12 19.38
C GLU A 549 -42.41 -18.11 20.22
N GLN A 550 -41.42 -18.58 20.98
CA GLN A 550 -40.56 -17.70 21.80
C GLN A 550 -39.54 -16.95 20.95
N GLY A 551 -39.03 -17.55 19.87
CA GLY A 551 -38.08 -16.96 18.89
C GLY A 551 -38.67 -16.91 17.51
N LEU A 552 -38.29 -15.94 16.70
CA LEU A 552 -38.69 -15.79 15.31
C LEU A 552 -37.42 -15.72 14.45
N ASP A 553 -37.09 -16.86 13.85
CA ASP A 553 -35.99 -16.95 12.87
C ASP A 553 -36.55 -16.69 11.46
N VAL A 554 -36.09 -15.61 10.84
CA VAL A 554 -36.42 -15.25 9.46
C VAL A 554 -35.17 -15.45 8.62
N ASN A 555 -35.29 -16.30 7.61
CA ASN A 555 -34.21 -16.60 6.68
C ASN A 555 -34.65 -16.20 5.25
N ILE A 556 -33.94 -15.25 4.66
CA ILE A 556 -34.14 -14.79 3.31
C ILE A 556 -32.96 -15.35 2.49
N THR A 557 -33.26 -16.21 1.52
CA THR A 557 -32.25 -16.84 0.67
C THR A 557 -32.46 -16.38 -0.77
N ILE A 558 -31.42 -15.89 -1.38
CA ILE A 558 -31.38 -15.49 -2.79
C ILE A 558 -30.67 -16.62 -3.54
N ASP A 559 -31.38 -17.28 -4.42
CA ASP A 559 -30.89 -18.35 -5.28
C ASP A 559 -31.13 -17.94 -6.73
N SER A 560 -30.51 -16.85 -7.12
CA SER A 560 -30.66 -16.26 -8.46
C SER A 560 -29.34 -15.66 -8.90
N HIS A 561 -29.08 -15.71 -10.20
CA HIS A 561 -27.97 -15.02 -10.84
C HIS A 561 -28.18 -13.50 -10.93
N ARG A 562 -29.34 -13.00 -10.49
CA ARG A 562 -29.72 -11.60 -10.63
C ARG A 562 -29.36 -10.76 -9.42
N HIS A 563 -29.22 -9.48 -9.65
CA HIS A 563 -29.05 -8.49 -8.61
C HIS A 563 -30.19 -8.56 -7.56
N PHE A 564 -29.82 -8.32 -6.29
CA PHE A 564 -30.77 -8.30 -5.18
C PHE A 564 -30.40 -7.17 -4.21
N THR A 565 -31.31 -6.25 -4.00
CA THR A 565 -31.16 -5.14 -3.05
C THR A 565 -32.35 -5.10 -2.10
N LEU A 566 -32.10 -5.46 -0.84
CA LEU A 566 -33.06 -5.30 0.24
C LEU A 566 -32.86 -3.95 0.93
N THR A 567 -33.80 -3.03 0.76
CA THR A 567 -33.72 -1.67 1.32
C THR A 567 -34.37 -1.55 2.69
N GLY A 568 -35.21 -2.50 3.09
CA GLY A 568 -35.83 -2.49 4.39
C GLY A 568 -36.69 -3.72 4.67
N LEU A 569 -36.92 -3.96 5.95
CA LEU A 569 -37.81 -4.99 6.46
C LEU A 569 -38.90 -4.32 7.30
N GLY A 570 -40.16 -4.64 7.00
CA GLY A 570 -41.31 -4.29 7.80
C GLY A 570 -41.98 -5.54 8.35
N TYR A 571 -42.40 -5.55 9.59
CA TYR A 571 -43.06 -6.70 10.19
C TYR A 571 -44.20 -6.32 11.12
N ARG A 572 -45.18 -7.22 11.25
CA ARG A 572 -46.28 -7.12 12.21
C ARG A 572 -46.29 -8.36 13.07
N LEU A 573 -46.23 -8.11 14.40
CA LEU A 573 -46.23 -9.18 15.39
C LEU A 573 -47.58 -9.24 16.12
N GLY A 574 -48.09 -10.45 16.31
CA GLY A 574 -49.07 -10.77 17.34
C GLY A 574 -48.33 -11.18 18.62
N ILE A 575 -48.67 -10.60 19.75
CA ILE A 575 -48.08 -10.92 21.05
C ILE A 575 -49.16 -11.52 21.93
N SER A 576 -48.86 -12.63 22.60
CA SER A 576 -49.75 -13.26 23.58
C SER A 576 -48.98 -13.50 24.88
N GLN A 577 -49.63 -13.26 25.99
CA GLN A 577 -49.16 -13.76 27.28
C GLN A 577 -49.49 -15.25 27.28
N GLY A 578 -48.46 -16.11 27.20
CA GLY A 578 -48.60 -17.54 27.20
C GLY A 578 -49.30 -18.11 28.42
#